data_0fcaef80f2a22b96a86ae987bdaf338b
#
_entry.id   0fcaef80f2a22b96a86ae987bdaf338b
#
_cell.length_a   1.000
_cell.length_b   1.000
_cell.length_c   1.000
_cell.angle_alpha   90.00
_cell.angle_beta   90.00
_cell.angle_gamma   90.00
#
_symmetry.space_group_name_H-M   'P 1'
#
loop_
_entity.id
_entity.type
_entity.pdbx_description
1 polymer ?
#
loop_
_entity_poly.entity_id
_entity_poly.type
_entity_poly.pdbx_seq_one_letter_code
_entity_poly.pdbx_strand_id
1 'polypeptide(L)'
;LNDYYWAGPNGGAFWNGQLIHVAEPRPHTPDDWLSTPSNTHRRYAIDFVGKTRSIGATVGSFCYTARGSAIGGLIHTFGIWDIAAGLAILAAAGGTASQLGGAPLDLPSLLDGHTFRAPVLLGAPAHLPALRACIQLRA
;
A
#
# COMPACT_ATOMS: atom_id res chain seq x y z
N LEU A 1 7.81 13.03 14.68
CA LEU A 1 8.41 11.85 14.05
C LEU A 1 9.46 12.31 13.07
N ASN A 2 10.67 11.80 13.17
CA ASN A 2 11.77 12.08 12.24
C ASN A 2 11.92 10.91 11.25
N ASP A 3 10.82 10.46 10.68
CA ASP A 3 10.83 9.40 9.67
C ASP A 3 11.04 10.01 8.29
N TYR A 4 12.16 9.68 7.69
CA TYR A 4 12.53 10.11 6.35
C TYR A 4 12.64 8.91 5.41
N TYR A 5 11.84 8.91 4.34
CA TYR A 5 11.82 7.87 3.31
C TYR A 5 12.25 8.45 1.97
N TRP A 6 13.06 7.72 1.24
CA TRP A 6 13.46 8.11 -0.11
C TRP A 6 13.81 6.89 -0.98
N ALA A 7 13.74 7.08 -2.28
CA ALA A 7 14.22 6.13 -3.29
C ALA A 7 15.08 6.88 -4.31
N GLY A 8 16.19 6.30 -4.68
CA GLY A 8 17.13 6.90 -5.61
C GLY A 8 17.04 6.30 -7.02
N PRO A 9 17.64 6.98 -8.03
CA PRO A 9 17.63 6.51 -9.41
C PRO A 9 18.44 5.22 -9.62
N ASN A 10 19.36 4.91 -8.72
CA ASN A 10 20.22 3.72 -8.79
C ASN A 10 19.62 2.50 -8.08
N GLY A 11 18.32 2.55 -7.74
CA GLY A 11 17.58 1.49 -7.04
C GLY A 11 17.70 1.56 -5.53
N GLY A 12 16.82 0.80 -4.87
CA GLY A 12 16.70 0.75 -3.41
C GLY A 12 15.83 1.85 -2.82
N ALA A 13 15.12 1.48 -1.78
CA ALA A 13 14.37 2.37 -0.93
C ALA A 13 15.02 2.45 0.45
N PHE A 14 14.95 3.59 1.10
CA PHE A 14 15.64 3.83 2.36
C PHE A 14 14.70 4.51 3.37
N TRP A 15 14.82 4.12 4.62
CA TRP A 15 14.20 4.74 5.78
C TRP A 15 15.29 5.14 6.77
N ASN A 16 15.43 6.44 7.04
CA ASN A 16 16.46 7.00 7.93
C ASN A 16 17.87 6.49 7.59
N GLY A 17 18.17 6.35 6.28
CA GLY A 17 19.46 5.87 5.79
C GLY A 17 19.62 4.34 5.76
N GLN A 18 18.66 3.58 6.27
CA GLN A 18 18.67 2.12 6.22
C GLN A 18 17.93 1.63 4.98
N LEU A 19 18.53 0.68 4.25
CA LEU A 19 17.87 0.00 3.14
C LEU A 19 16.65 -0.77 3.65
N ILE A 20 15.53 -0.61 2.96
CA ILE A 20 14.26 -1.26 3.31
C ILE A 20 13.72 -2.11 2.18
N HIS A 21 12.94 -3.11 2.54
CA HIS A 21 12.22 -4.00 1.63
C HIS A 21 10.81 -4.25 2.14
N VAL A 22 9.90 -4.56 1.22
CA VAL A 22 8.56 -5.07 1.57
C VAL A 22 8.67 -6.38 2.35
N ALA A 23 7.58 -6.76 3.03
CA ALA A 23 7.52 -7.99 3.79
C ALA A 23 7.84 -9.22 2.92
N GLU A 24 8.70 -10.10 3.45
CA GLU A 24 9.07 -11.34 2.78
C GLU A 24 7.87 -12.28 2.59
N PRO A 25 7.87 -13.10 1.53
CA PRO A 25 6.82 -14.09 1.29
C PRO A 25 6.70 -15.07 2.47
N ARG A 26 5.56 -15.08 3.14
CA ARG A 26 5.21 -16.01 4.24
C ARG A 26 3.71 -16.01 4.49
N PRO A 27 3.16 -17.00 5.20
CA PRO A 27 1.79 -16.96 5.69
C PRO A 27 1.55 -15.74 6.58
N HIS A 28 0.36 -15.18 6.49
CA HIS A 28 -0.04 -14.07 7.37
C HIS A 28 -0.29 -14.58 8.79
N THR A 29 0.02 -13.76 9.77
CA THR A 29 -0.10 -14.06 11.21
C THR A 29 -0.99 -13.04 11.91
N PRO A 30 -1.46 -13.32 13.15
CA PRO A 30 -2.22 -12.36 13.95
C PRO A 30 -1.44 -11.08 14.32
N ASP A 31 -0.11 -11.09 14.22
CA ASP A 31 0.73 -9.93 14.49
C ASP A 31 0.92 -9.02 13.28
N ASP A 32 0.61 -9.52 12.09
CA ASP A 32 0.62 -8.70 10.90
C ASP A 32 -0.46 -7.63 10.95
N TRP A 33 -0.25 -6.57 10.19
CA TRP A 33 -1.27 -5.57 10.02
C TRP A 33 -1.36 -5.04 8.60
N LEU A 34 -2.58 -4.69 8.22
CA LEU A 34 -2.94 -4.08 6.96
C LEU A 34 -3.27 -2.61 7.21
N SER A 35 -2.62 -1.71 6.47
CA SER A 35 -2.98 -0.29 6.49
C SER A 35 -4.29 -0.09 5.73
N THR A 36 -5.23 0.66 6.32
CA THR A 36 -6.55 0.88 5.73
C THR A 36 -7.00 2.33 5.89
N PRO A 37 -7.89 2.83 5.02
CA PRO A 37 -8.56 4.10 5.25
C PRO A 37 -9.41 4.09 6.52
N SER A 38 -9.61 5.25 7.14
CA SER A 38 -10.39 5.38 8.38
C SER A 38 -11.86 4.96 8.25
N ASN A 39 -12.43 5.09 7.05
CA ASN A 39 -13.82 4.73 6.76
C ASN A 39 -13.99 3.33 6.16
N THR A 40 -12.96 2.49 6.25
CA THR A 40 -12.93 1.13 5.69
C THR A 40 -14.14 0.30 6.10
N HIS A 41 -14.49 0.33 7.39
CA HIS A 41 -15.63 -0.41 7.95
C HIS A 41 -16.98 -0.11 7.27
N ARG A 42 -17.12 1.04 6.61
CA ARG A 42 -18.34 1.43 5.89
C ARG A 42 -18.40 0.84 4.48
N ARG A 43 -17.24 0.55 3.87
CA ARG A 43 -17.11 0.18 2.46
C ARG A 43 -16.69 -1.26 2.24
N TYR A 44 -15.96 -1.83 3.19
CA TYR A 44 -15.33 -3.14 3.03
C TYR A 44 -15.63 -4.05 4.21
N ALA A 45 -15.82 -5.33 3.93
CA ALA A 45 -15.66 -6.42 4.88
C ALA A 45 -14.24 -6.96 4.67
N ILE A 46 -13.45 -7.04 5.75
CA ILE A 46 -12.07 -7.52 5.70
C ILE A 46 -11.95 -8.71 6.66
N ASP A 47 -11.76 -9.89 6.08
CA ASP A 47 -11.50 -11.14 6.80
C ASP A 47 -10.00 -11.42 6.81
N PHE A 48 -9.26 -10.58 7.50
CA PHE A 48 -7.81 -10.66 7.62
C PHE A 48 -7.42 -11.21 9.00
N VAL A 49 -6.54 -12.21 9.02
CA VAL A 49 -6.10 -12.87 10.26
C VAL A 49 -5.40 -11.91 11.24
N GLY A 50 -4.75 -10.88 10.74
CA GLY A 50 -4.04 -9.86 11.52
C GLY A 50 -4.92 -8.66 11.88
N LYS A 51 -4.28 -7.53 12.04
CA LYS A 51 -4.91 -6.27 12.49
C LYS A 51 -5.11 -5.33 11.30
N THR A 52 -6.17 -4.53 11.31
CA THR A 52 -6.31 -3.38 10.41
C THR A 52 -5.99 -2.10 11.17
N ARG A 53 -5.25 -1.19 10.56
CA ARG A 53 -4.85 0.09 11.16
C ARG A 53 -5.05 1.24 10.18
N SER A 54 -5.66 2.31 10.64
CA SER A 54 -5.73 3.56 9.88
C SER A 54 -4.63 4.51 10.31
N ILE A 55 -3.78 4.91 9.36
CA ILE A 55 -2.67 5.85 9.60
C ILE A 55 -3.14 7.29 9.36
N GLY A 56 -4.20 7.47 8.57
CA GLY A 56 -4.74 8.78 8.23
C GLY A 56 -3.97 9.53 7.13
N ALA A 57 -2.95 8.90 6.54
CA ALA A 57 -2.16 9.48 5.44
C ALA A 57 -1.92 8.42 4.37
N THR A 58 -2.26 8.72 3.12
CA THR A 58 -2.09 7.81 1.98
C THR A 58 -0.62 7.44 1.79
N VAL A 59 0.27 8.42 1.77
CA VAL A 59 1.72 8.19 1.63
C VAL A 59 2.29 7.34 2.79
N GLY A 60 1.74 7.47 3.99
CA GLY A 60 2.12 6.64 5.14
C GLY A 60 1.86 5.16 4.90
N SER A 61 0.76 4.81 4.23
CA SER A 61 0.46 3.41 3.85
C SER A 61 1.53 2.84 2.92
N PHE A 62 2.02 3.62 1.96
CA PHE A 62 3.13 3.22 1.09
C PHE A 62 4.43 3.02 1.89
N CYS A 63 4.78 3.97 2.75
CA CYS A 63 6.02 3.93 3.53
C CYS A 63 6.09 2.73 4.48
N TYR A 64 5.01 2.47 5.23
CA TYR A 64 4.97 1.32 6.14
C TYR A 64 4.94 -0.02 5.41
N THR A 65 4.30 -0.08 4.23
CA THR A 65 4.35 -1.26 3.37
C THR A 65 5.75 -1.46 2.78
N ALA A 66 6.38 -0.40 2.29
CA ALA A 66 7.71 -0.44 1.69
C ALA A 66 8.80 -0.93 2.66
N ARG A 67 8.69 -0.59 3.96
CA ARG A 67 9.64 -1.09 4.97
C ARG A 67 9.24 -2.43 5.60
N GLY A 68 8.21 -3.11 5.09
CA GLY A 68 7.76 -4.40 5.60
C GLY A 68 7.10 -4.37 6.98
N SER A 69 6.83 -3.19 7.56
CA SER A 69 6.13 -3.07 8.84
C SER A 69 4.65 -3.40 8.71
N ALA A 70 4.00 -2.94 7.64
CA ALA A 70 2.68 -3.38 7.23
C ALA A 70 2.83 -4.48 6.17
N ILE A 71 2.03 -5.52 6.24
CA ILE A 71 2.02 -6.59 5.23
C ILE A 71 1.49 -6.09 3.88
N GLY A 72 0.72 -5.00 3.91
CA GLY A 72 0.16 -4.32 2.75
C GLY A 72 -0.68 -3.12 3.14
N GLY A 73 -1.30 -2.50 2.16
CA GLY A 73 -2.20 -1.37 2.35
C GLY A 73 -3.38 -1.39 1.40
N LEU A 74 -4.52 -0.95 1.87
CA LEU A 74 -5.69 -0.62 1.07
C LEU A 74 -5.84 0.89 1.04
N ILE A 75 -5.89 1.49 -0.13
CA ILE A 75 -6.16 2.92 -0.31
C ILE A 75 -7.31 3.12 -1.29
N HIS A 76 -7.99 4.24 -1.20
CA HIS A 76 -8.98 4.67 -2.18
C HIS A 76 -9.11 6.19 -2.15
N THR A 77 -9.53 6.79 -3.24
CA THR A 77 -9.75 8.22 -3.37
C THR A 77 -8.47 9.03 -3.11
N PHE A 78 -7.69 9.22 -4.15
CA PHE A 78 -6.43 9.94 -4.12
C PHE A 78 -6.16 10.66 -5.45
N GLY A 79 -5.32 11.68 -5.40
CA GLY A 79 -4.71 12.29 -6.58
C GLY A 79 -3.31 11.76 -6.82
N ILE A 80 -2.73 12.06 -7.97
CA ILE A 80 -1.36 11.64 -8.30
C ILE A 80 -0.33 12.16 -7.27
N TRP A 81 -0.53 13.36 -6.73
CA TRP A 81 0.33 13.97 -5.72
C TRP A 81 0.34 13.23 -4.38
N ASP A 82 -0.73 12.48 -4.06
CA ASP A 82 -0.80 11.68 -2.83
C ASP A 82 0.00 10.38 -2.90
N ILE A 83 0.29 9.89 -4.12
CA ILE A 83 0.83 8.55 -4.32
C ILE A 83 2.16 8.51 -5.07
N ALA A 84 2.53 9.54 -5.84
CA ALA A 84 3.70 9.50 -6.74
C ALA A 84 4.99 9.13 -6.00
N ALA A 85 5.31 9.83 -4.89
CA ALA A 85 6.49 9.53 -4.08
C ALA A 85 6.39 8.14 -3.42
N GLY A 86 5.21 7.81 -2.89
CA GLY A 86 4.95 6.52 -2.27
C GLY A 86 5.12 5.34 -3.22
N LEU A 87 4.65 5.48 -4.47
CA LEU A 87 4.83 4.47 -5.51
C LEU A 87 6.30 4.25 -5.85
N ALA A 88 7.08 5.33 -5.99
CA ALA A 88 8.51 5.21 -6.27
C ALA A 88 9.24 4.48 -5.13
N ILE A 89 8.94 4.82 -3.87
CA ILE A 89 9.53 4.18 -2.69
C ILE A 89 9.08 2.70 -2.61
N LEU A 90 7.79 2.41 -2.80
CA LEU A 90 7.27 1.06 -2.75
C LEU A 90 7.88 0.16 -3.84
N ALA A 91 7.97 0.65 -5.08
CA ALA A 91 8.58 -0.07 -6.19
C ALA A 91 10.06 -0.35 -5.95
N ALA A 92 10.81 0.63 -5.45
CA ALA A 92 12.23 0.49 -5.11
C ALA A 92 12.46 -0.48 -3.93
N ALA A 93 11.46 -0.67 -3.06
CA ALA A 93 11.47 -1.66 -1.98
C ALA A 93 11.02 -3.07 -2.42
N GLY A 94 10.71 -3.28 -3.69
CA GLY A 94 10.23 -4.56 -4.23
C GLY A 94 8.72 -4.78 -4.12
N GLY A 95 7.96 -3.75 -3.79
CA GLY A 95 6.51 -3.79 -3.72
C GLY A 95 5.83 -3.33 -5.01
N THR A 96 4.52 -3.45 -5.03
CA THR A 96 3.68 -3.00 -6.15
C THR A 96 2.32 -2.53 -5.67
N ALA A 97 1.61 -1.84 -6.55
CA ALA A 97 0.24 -1.38 -6.34
C ALA A 97 -0.64 -1.80 -7.52
N SER A 98 -1.82 -2.32 -7.23
CA SER A 98 -2.82 -2.67 -8.24
C SER A 98 -4.23 -2.38 -7.72
N GLN A 99 -5.17 -2.19 -8.62
CA GLN A 99 -6.58 -2.10 -8.23
C GLN A 99 -7.00 -3.37 -7.49
N LEU A 100 -7.98 -3.26 -6.60
CA LEU A 100 -8.49 -4.41 -5.81
C LEU A 100 -8.95 -5.55 -6.73
N GLY A 101 -9.51 -5.23 -7.90
CA GLY A 101 -9.88 -6.22 -8.94
C GLY A 101 -8.69 -6.84 -9.68
N GLY A 102 -7.45 -6.41 -9.43
CA GLY A 102 -6.23 -6.95 -10.06
C GLY A 102 -5.72 -6.16 -11.25
N ALA A 103 -6.47 -5.21 -11.79
CA ALA A 103 -6.01 -4.36 -12.88
C ALA A 103 -4.83 -3.47 -12.44
N PRO A 104 -3.86 -3.18 -13.32
CA PRO A 104 -2.80 -2.23 -13.02
C PRO A 104 -3.36 -0.80 -12.85
N LEU A 105 -2.58 0.06 -12.20
CA LEU A 105 -2.86 1.50 -12.18
C LEU A 105 -2.41 2.12 -13.50
N ASP A 106 -3.31 2.85 -14.15
CA ASP A 106 -2.98 3.70 -15.30
C ASP A 106 -2.47 5.05 -14.78
N LEU A 107 -1.18 5.11 -14.45
CA LEU A 107 -0.56 6.32 -13.93
C LEU A 107 -0.58 7.50 -14.92
N PRO A 108 -0.34 7.31 -16.22
CA PRO A 108 -0.46 8.39 -17.20
C PRO A 108 -1.82 9.09 -17.16
N SER A 109 -2.92 8.36 -16.98
CA SER A 109 -4.26 8.97 -16.90
C SER A 109 -4.44 9.91 -15.71
N LEU A 110 -3.69 9.71 -14.62
CA LEU A 110 -3.78 10.53 -13.41
C LEU A 110 -3.03 11.87 -13.51
N LEU A 111 -2.22 12.06 -14.57
CA LEU A 111 -1.42 13.28 -14.74
C LEU A 111 -2.27 14.51 -15.10
N ASP A 112 -3.52 14.34 -15.50
CA ASP A 112 -4.47 15.43 -15.69
C ASP A 112 -4.99 16.04 -14.37
N GLY A 113 -4.63 15.41 -13.22
CA GLY A 113 -4.98 15.88 -11.88
C GLY A 113 -6.36 15.41 -11.39
N HIS A 114 -7.04 14.52 -12.10
CA HIS A 114 -8.30 14.00 -11.59
C HIS A 114 -8.12 13.10 -10.36
N THR A 115 -9.17 12.96 -9.56
CA THR A 115 -9.20 12.09 -8.40
C THR A 115 -9.55 10.66 -8.79
N PHE A 116 -8.68 9.71 -8.48
CA PHE A 116 -8.95 8.28 -8.63
C PHE A 116 -9.82 7.77 -7.48
N ARG A 117 -10.85 6.97 -7.80
CA ARG A 117 -11.87 6.56 -6.81
C ARG A 117 -12.04 5.06 -6.64
N ALA A 118 -11.27 4.24 -7.33
CA ALA A 118 -11.31 2.79 -7.13
C ALA A 118 -10.34 2.36 -6.00
N PRO A 119 -10.63 1.23 -5.31
CA PRO A 119 -9.74 0.70 -4.29
C PRO A 119 -8.47 0.13 -4.91
N VAL A 120 -7.34 0.40 -4.26
CA VAL A 120 -6.01 -0.05 -4.66
C VAL A 120 -5.35 -0.77 -3.50
N LEU A 121 -4.76 -1.92 -3.78
CA LEU A 121 -3.92 -2.69 -2.86
C LEU A 121 -2.44 -2.41 -3.09
N LEU A 122 -1.72 -2.28 -2.00
CA LEU A 122 -0.27 -2.11 -1.92
C LEU A 122 0.32 -3.34 -1.24
N GLY A 123 1.47 -3.81 -1.68
CA GLY A 123 2.15 -4.91 -0.99
C GLY A 123 3.28 -5.53 -1.81
N ALA A 124 3.95 -6.51 -1.21
CA ALA A 124 4.79 -7.41 -1.96
C ALA A 124 3.93 -8.21 -2.95
N PRO A 125 4.39 -8.47 -4.18
CA PRO A 125 3.62 -9.24 -5.17
C PRO A 125 3.11 -10.57 -4.62
N ALA A 126 3.89 -11.25 -3.78
CA ALA A 126 3.53 -12.54 -3.20
C ALA A 126 2.35 -12.45 -2.20
N HIS A 127 2.14 -11.31 -1.54
CA HIS A 127 1.06 -11.13 -0.57
C HIS A 127 -0.25 -10.65 -1.19
N LEU A 128 -0.22 -9.99 -2.35
CA LEU A 128 -1.40 -9.39 -2.96
C LEU A 128 -2.56 -10.37 -3.22
N PRO A 129 -2.34 -11.61 -3.70
CA PRO A 129 -3.44 -12.55 -3.91
C PRO A 129 -4.21 -12.86 -2.62
N ALA A 130 -3.51 -13.14 -1.53
CA ALA A 130 -4.12 -13.43 -0.23
C ALA A 130 -4.82 -12.21 0.37
N LEU A 131 -4.21 -11.02 0.26
CA LEU A 131 -4.83 -9.77 0.71
C LEU A 131 -6.10 -9.45 -0.09
N ARG A 132 -6.08 -9.68 -1.40
CA ARG A 132 -7.26 -9.49 -2.25
C ARG A 132 -8.40 -10.43 -1.87
N ALA A 133 -8.09 -11.69 -1.57
CA ALA A 133 -9.09 -12.68 -1.19
C ALA A 133 -9.81 -12.36 0.12
N CYS A 134 -9.16 -11.65 1.05
CA CYS A 134 -9.74 -11.30 2.35
C CYS A 134 -10.52 -9.97 2.36
N ILE A 135 -10.58 -9.22 1.24
CA ILE A 135 -11.23 -7.91 1.16
C ILE A 135 -12.42 -7.97 0.21
N GLN A 136 -13.60 -7.64 0.72
CA GLN A 136 -14.84 -7.62 -0.07
C GLN A 136 -15.50 -6.24 0.04
N LEU A 137 -16.02 -5.73 -1.08
CA LEU A 137 -16.89 -4.56 -1.06
C LEU A 137 -18.19 -4.90 -0.36
N ARG A 138 -18.62 -4.04 0.54
CA ARG A 138 -19.98 -4.12 1.12
C ARG A 138 -21.00 -3.64 0.08
N ALA A 139 -22.10 -4.35 -0.01
CA ALA A 139 -23.25 -3.93 -0.80
C ALA A 139 -23.87 -2.62 -0.26
#